data_35596cd66733dcd9505b30f239fa759c
#
_entry.id   35596cd66733dcd9505b30f239fa759c
#
_cell.length_a   1.000
_cell.length_b   1.000
_cell.length_c   1.000
_cell.angle_alpha   90.00
_cell.angle_beta   90.00
_cell.angle_gamma   90.00
#
_symmetry.space_group_name_H-M   'P 1'
#
loop_
_entity.id
_entity.type
_entity.pdbx_description
1 polymer ?
#
loop_
_entity_poly.entity_id
_entity_poly.type
_entity_poly.pdbx_seq_one_letter_code
_entity_poly.pdbx_strand_id
1 'polypeptide(L)'
;MTDTPSAAPSVPAKLLVVDDTPNNVKLLADILGVKGYRVVTAASGEEALAKVAAEAPDLVLLDVMMPGLSGYDVLRRLRADPATVLLPVVLVTSLDPHEERVKGIDAGADDFLQKPIHQPELMARVRSLLRIKSLQDEVRRQADELAQWNATLEARVQACVAEIEGLGRLKRFFSAPVAQAIVSEGEATLLAPHRRDICAAFLDLRGFTAFTDRAEPEDVMSVLAEFHGAMGPLIDAHRGTVPHFAGDGVLVFFNDPLPSEDPCGDAARMALAMQEHFVPLAARWRKLGHDLGLGIGIARGYATLGAVGYAGRVDYSAIGSVVNLAARLCGEAKGGQTLVDRKAAAALEERFALEALAPLTLKGFEKPVAAFGLGQRPG
;
A
#
# COMPACT_ATOMS: atom_id res chain seq x y z
N MET A 1 34.61 15.97 -11.53
CA MET A 1 35.09 15.00 -12.53
C MET A 1 33.84 14.19 -12.91
N THR A 2 33.25 14.55 -14.02
CA THR A 2 32.01 13.93 -14.54
C THR A 2 32.46 12.77 -15.44
N ASP A 3 32.27 11.56 -14.98
CA ASP A 3 32.41 10.35 -15.78
C ASP A 3 31.37 10.37 -16.90
N THR A 4 31.83 10.58 -18.09
CA THR A 4 31.04 10.36 -19.32
C THR A 4 30.84 8.85 -19.46
N PRO A 5 29.62 8.33 -19.55
CA PRO A 5 29.42 6.91 -19.78
C PRO A 5 30.04 6.53 -21.13
N SER A 6 30.98 5.62 -21.09
CA SER A 6 31.58 4.96 -22.23
C SER A 6 30.46 4.38 -23.10
N ALA A 7 30.31 4.92 -24.32
CA ALA A 7 29.39 4.36 -25.29
C ALA A 7 29.77 2.90 -25.56
N ALA A 8 28.86 1.97 -25.26
CA ALA A 8 28.98 0.59 -25.67
C ALA A 8 29.21 0.54 -27.19
N PRO A 9 29.99 -0.42 -27.73
CA PRO A 9 30.24 -0.51 -29.15
C PRO A 9 28.90 -0.69 -29.87
N SER A 10 28.46 0.36 -30.57
CA SER A 10 27.24 0.33 -31.36
C SER A 10 27.43 -0.72 -32.47
N VAL A 11 26.55 -1.70 -32.51
CA VAL A 11 26.50 -2.64 -33.64
C VAL A 11 26.38 -1.80 -34.91
N PRO A 12 27.26 -2.04 -35.95
CA PRO A 12 27.22 -1.24 -37.16
C PRO A 12 25.85 -1.34 -37.83
N ALA A 13 25.27 -0.20 -38.19
CA ALA A 13 23.97 -0.16 -38.83
C ALA A 13 23.94 -0.98 -40.12
N LYS A 14 22.86 -1.72 -40.33
CA LYS A 14 22.64 -2.61 -41.45
C LYS A 14 21.88 -1.89 -42.55
N LEU A 15 22.46 -1.75 -43.70
CA LEU A 15 21.90 -1.09 -44.87
C LEU A 15 21.57 -2.11 -45.98
N LEU A 16 20.37 -2.02 -46.55
CA LEU A 16 20.01 -2.80 -47.74
C LEU A 16 20.16 -1.92 -48.97
N VAL A 17 20.95 -2.39 -49.91
CA VAL A 17 21.16 -1.79 -51.26
C VAL A 17 20.46 -2.62 -52.31
N VAL A 18 19.54 -1.99 -53.02
CA VAL A 18 18.69 -2.65 -54.04
C VAL A 18 18.86 -1.94 -55.38
N ASP A 19 19.41 -2.61 -56.36
CA ASP A 19 19.58 -2.12 -57.73
C ASP A 19 19.75 -3.37 -58.66
N ASP A 20 19.14 -3.36 -59.84
CA ASP A 20 19.21 -4.47 -60.80
C ASP A 20 20.55 -4.52 -61.54
N THR A 21 21.34 -3.46 -61.44
CA THR A 21 22.65 -3.36 -62.07
C THR A 21 23.77 -3.73 -61.09
N PRO A 22 24.48 -4.87 -61.30
CA PRO A 22 25.50 -5.36 -60.33
C PRO A 22 26.62 -4.37 -60.03
N ASN A 23 26.99 -3.51 -61.01
CA ASN A 23 28.03 -2.48 -60.83
C ASN A 23 27.57 -1.38 -59.84
N ASN A 24 26.30 -1.00 -59.87
CA ASN A 24 25.74 0.01 -58.92
C ASN A 24 25.67 -0.57 -57.51
N VAL A 25 25.18 -1.82 -57.35
CA VAL A 25 25.18 -2.55 -56.09
C VAL A 25 26.56 -2.60 -55.48
N LYS A 26 27.57 -3.01 -56.29
CA LYS A 26 28.96 -3.12 -55.83
C LYS A 26 29.50 -1.77 -55.39
N LEU A 27 29.32 -0.72 -56.21
CA LEU A 27 29.79 0.62 -55.91
C LEU A 27 29.23 1.14 -54.58
N LEU A 28 27.94 1.04 -54.39
CA LEU A 28 27.24 1.46 -53.13
C LEU A 28 27.73 0.61 -51.95
N ALA A 29 27.83 -0.68 -52.13
CA ALA A 29 28.28 -1.59 -51.04
C ALA A 29 29.72 -1.26 -50.62
N ASP A 30 30.61 -1.00 -51.57
CA ASP A 30 32.00 -0.62 -51.30
C ASP A 30 32.09 0.72 -50.55
N ILE A 31 31.36 1.74 -51.03
CA ILE A 31 31.33 3.08 -50.39
C ILE A 31 30.84 2.98 -48.93
N LEU A 32 29.77 2.24 -48.71
CA LEU A 32 29.15 2.12 -47.38
C LEU A 32 29.97 1.22 -46.47
N GLY A 33 30.51 0.13 -46.98
CA GLY A 33 31.36 -0.81 -46.25
C GLY A 33 32.66 -0.17 -45.73
N VAL A 34 33.31 0.70 -46.52
CA VAL A 34 34.47 1.48 -46.09
C VAL A 34 34.15 2.44 -44.95
N LYS A 35 32.90 2.83 -44.82
CA LYS A 35 32.42 3.69 -43.73
C LYS A 35 31.93 2.95 -42.48
N GLY A 36 32.09 1.60 -42.49
CA GLY A 36 31.79 0.77 -41.34
C GLY A 36 30.33 0.29 -41.25
N TYR A 37 29.52 0.48 -42.28
CA TYR A 37 28.16 -0.06 -42.31
C TYR A 37 28.15 -1.52 -42.71
N ARG A 38 27.24 -2.32 -42.19
CA ARG A 38 26.97 -3.69 -42.67
C ARG A 38 26.02 -3.59 -43.86
N VAL A 39 26.47 -4.03 -45.02
CA VAL A 39 25.69 -3.94 -46.25
C VAL A 39 25.12 -5.30 -46.66
N VAL A 40 23.82 -5.34 -46.89
CA VAL A 40 23.07 -6.41 -47.52
C VAL A 40 22.66 -5.93 -48.91
N THR A 41 22.66 -6.77 -49.90
CA THR A 41 22.36 -6.37 -51.29
C THR A 41 21.21 -7.19 -51.85
N ALA A 42 20.40 -6.59 -52.74
CA ALA A 42 19.35 -7.29 -53.48
C ALA A 42 19.35 -6.81 -54.93
N ALA A 43 19.07 -7.72 -55.87
CA ALA A 43 19.07 -7.47 -57.30
C ALA A 43 17.66 -7.28 -57.91
N SER A 44 16.60 -7.39 -57.10
CA SER A 44 15.20 -7.17 -57.51
C SER A 44 14.32 -6.66 -56.36
N GLY A 45 13.12 -6.18 -56.69
CA GLY A 45 12.16 -5.78 -55.70
C GLY A 45 11.61 -6.90 -54.83
N GLU A 46 11.44 -8.09 -55.39
CA GLU A 46 11.02 -9.30 -54.65
C GLU A 46 12.09 -9.74 -53.65
N GLU A 47 13.34 -9.75 -54.07
CA GLU A 47 14.47 -10.06 -53.18
C GLU A 47 14.63 -9.01 -52.07
N ALA A 48 14.41 -7.74 -52.41
CA ALA A 48 14.44 -6.66 -51.42
C ALA A 48 13.42 -6.89 -50.30
N LEU A 49 12.16 -7.19 -50.61
CA LEU A 49 11.12 -7.47 -49.64
C LEU A 49 11.46 -8.68 -48.75
N ALA A 50 11.94 -9.77 -49.38
CA ALA A 50 12.39 -10.95 -48.65
C ALA A 50 13.53 -10.64 -47.66
N LYS A 51 14.53 -9.83 -48.10
CA LYS A 51 15.67 -9.42 -47.27
C LYS A 51 15.28 -8.42 -46.17
N VAL A 52 14.32 -7.52 -46.40
CA VAL A 52 13.81 -6.68 -45.35
C VAL A 52 13.22 -7.52 -44.22
N ALA A 53 12.41 -8.52 -44.53
CA ALA A 53 11.81 -9.42 -43.54
C ALA A 53 12.85 -10.30 -42.81
N ALA A 54 13.83 -10.83 -43.53
CA ALA A 54 14.84 -11.77 -42.97
C ALA A 54 15.98 -11.05 -42.20
N GLU A 55 16.40 -9.90 -42.68
CA GLU A 55 17.61 -9.23 -42.21
C GLU A 55 17.34 -8.01 -41.34
N ALA A 56 16.10 -7.48 -41.35
CA ALA A 56 15.66 -6.27 -40.61
C ALA A 56 16.69 -5.13 -40.75
N PRO A 57 16.87 -4.54 -41.94
CA PRO A 57 17.83 -3.46 -42.15
C PRO A 57 17.39 -2.16 -41.46
N ASP A 58 18.35 -1.29 -41.14
CA ASP A 58 18.11 0.00 -40.52
C ASP A 58 17.79 1.10 -41.57
N LEU A 59 18.12 0.88 -42.84
CA LEU A 59 17.83 1.78 -43.94
C LEU A 59 17.91 1.01 -45.28
N VAL A 60 17.07 1.40 -46.25
CA VAL A 60 17.07 0.86 -47.60
C VAL A 60 17.44 1.94 -48.61
N LEU A 61 18.45 1.62 -49.48
CA LEU A 61 18.72 2.38 -50.69
C LEU A 61 18.10 1.58 -51.85
N LEU A 62 17.11 2.15 -52.51
CA LEU A 62 16.24 1.44 -53.44
C LEU A 62 16.23 2.11 -54.83
N ASP A 63 16.71 1.40 -55.82
CA ASP A 63 16.57 1.89 -57.21
C ASP A 63 15.09 1.91 -57.61
N VAL A 64 14.72 2.99 -58.32
CA VAL A 64 13.35 3.18 -58.83
C VAL A 64 13.07 2.27 -60.02
N MET A 65 14.05 2.19 -60.95
CA MET A 65 13.86 1.53 -62.26
C MET A 65 14.45 0.12 -62.22
N MET A 66 13.60 -0.83 -61.86
CA MET A 66 13.95 -2.24 -61.86
C MET A 66 12.97 -3.08 -62.68
N PRO A 67 13.42 -4.17 -63.35
CA PRO A 67 12.49 -5.08 -64.00
C PRO A 67 11.58 -5.82 -63.02
N GLY A 68 10.33 -6.01 -63.38
CA GLY A 68 9.31 -6.64 -62.50
C GLY A 68 8.73 -5.66 -61.51
N LEU A 69 9.09 -5.78 -60.24
CA LEU A 69 8.59 -4.92 -59.18
C LEU A 69 9.43 -3.63 -59.12
N SER A 70 8.80 -2.47 -59.44
CA SER A 70 9.48 -1.19 -59.36
C SER A 70 9.82 -0.77 -57.93
N GLY A 71 10.79 0.15 -57.73
CA GLY A 71 11.10 0.70 -56.42
C GLY A 71 9.90 1.35 -55.75
N TYR A 72 9.00 1.98 -56.48
CA TYR A 72 7.75 2.51 -55.93
C TYR A 72 6.79 1.44 -55.43
N ASP A 73 6.73 0.28 -56.11
CA ASP A 73 5.88 -0.83 -55.69
C ASP A 73 6.42 -1.48 -54.41
N VAL A 74 7.75 -1.63 -54.30
CA VAL A 74 8.40 -2.09 -53.08
C VAL A 74 8.11 -1.14 -51.92
N LEU A 75 8.30 0.14 -52.14
CA LEU A 75 8.07 1.17 -51.13
C LEU A 75 6.61 1.18 -50.63
N ARG A 76 5.62 1.11 -51.52
CA ARG A 76 4.20 1.01 -51.13
C ARG A 76 3.91 -0.20 -50.27
N ARG A 77 4.52 -1.36 -50.57
CA ARG A 77 4.36 -2.57 -49.74
C ARG A 77 5.01 -2.40 -48.36
N LEU A 78 6.20 -1.78 -48.29
CA LEU A 78 6.84 -1.48 -47.00
C LEU A 78 6.02 -0.51 -46.14
N ARG A 79 5.36 0.48 -46.75
CA ARG A 79 4.50 1.44 -46.04
C ARG A 79 3.15 0.86 -45.61
N ALA A 80 2.68 -0.20 -46.29
CA ALA A 80 1.45 -0.90 -45.93
C ALA A 80 1.62 -1.87 -44.73
N ASP A 81 2.84 -2.26 -44.40
CA ASP A 81 3.13 -3.18 -43.31
C ASP A 81 3.53 -2.40 -42.04
N PRO A 82 2.79 -2.55 -40.92
CA PRO A 82 3.11 -1.92 -39.65
C PRO A 82 4.52 -2.19 -39.13
N ALA A 83 5.12 -3.33 -39.49
CA ALA A 83 6.48 -3.68 -39.07
C ALA A 83 7.56 -2.88 -39.81
N THR A 84 7.28 -2.40 -41.01
CA THR A 84 8.25 -1.70 -41.87
C THR A 84 7.86 -0.28 -42.24
N VAL A 85 6.71 0.20 -41.79
CA VAL A 85 6.19 1.56 -42.10
C VAL A 85 7.17 2.68 -41.73
N LEU A 86 7.95 2.51 -40.67
CA LEU A 86 8.97 3.46 -40.21
C LEU A 86 10.39 3.17 -40.70
N LEU A 87 10.57 2.15 -41.55
CA LEU A 87 11.89 1.82 -42.13
C LEU A 87 12.30 2.93 -43.10
N PRO A 88 13.43 3.63 -42.89
CA PRO A 88 13.88 4.68 -43.80
C PRO A 88 14.22 4.11 -45.18
N VAL A 89 13.66 4.73 -46.22
CA VAL A 89 13.89 4.36 -47.62
C VAL A 89 14.33 5.57 -48.41
N VAL A 90 15.52 5.47 -49.01
CA VAL A 90 16.05 6.46 -49.95
C VAL A 90 15.88 5.89 -51.35
N LEU A 91 15.09 6.59 -52.19
CA LEU A 91 14.97 6.22 -53.60
C LEU A 91 16.20 6.73 -54.39
N VAL A 92 16.75 5.86 -55.20
CA VAL A 92 17.87 6.16 -56.10
C VAL A 92 17.34 6.21 -57.54
N THR A 93 17.50 7.31 -58.27
CA THR A 93 16.88 7.48 -59.58
C THR A 93 17.80 8.21 -60.57
N SER A 94 17.67 7.88 -61.87
CA SER A 94 18.28 8.57 -62.98
C SER A 94 17.35 9.52 -63.72
N LEU A 95 16.08 9.60 -63.28
CA LEU A 95 15.01 10.38 -63.93
C LEU A 95 15.00 11.85 -63.47
N ASP A 96 14.21 12.71 -64.17
CA ASP A 96 14.11 14.14 -63.90
C ASP A 96 13.64 14.37 -62.46
N PRO A 97 14.38 15.23 -61.70
CA PRO A 97 14.11 15.45 -60.31
C PRO A 97 12.72 16.01 -59.97
N HIS A 98 12.05 16.68 -60.88
CA HIS A 98 10.77 17.34 -60.59
C HIS A 98 9.56 16.40 -60.63
N GLU A 99 9.44 15.56 -61.64
CA GLU A 99 8.28 14.63 -61.74
C GLU A 99 8.40 13.44 -60.82
N GLU A 100 9.59 12.90 -60.65
CA GLU A 100 9.84 11.73 -59.83
C GLU A 100 9.78 12.02 -58.31
N ARG A 101 10.14 13.25 -57.93
CA ARG A 101 10.06 13.68 -56.52
C ARG A 101 8.61 13.70 -56.00
N VAL A 102 7.66 14.11 -56.84
CA VAL A 102 6.23 14.09 -56.49
C VAL A 102 5.75 12.66 -56.31
N LYS A 103 6.03 11.77 -57.28
CA LYS A 103 5.62 10.35 -57.22
C LYS A 103 6.20 9.62 -56.02
N GLY A 104 7.42 9.92 -55.66
CA GLY A 104 8.08 9.27 -54.54
C GLY A 104 7.63 9.77 -53.16
N ILE A 105 7.35 11.09 -53.04
CA ILE A 105 6.71 11.61 -51.81
C ILE A 105 5.34 11.00 -51.63
N ASP A 106 4.54 10.89 -52.68
CA ASP A 106 3.23 10.23 -52.66
C ASP A 106 3.32 8.72 -52.30
N ALA A 107 4.43 8.07 -52.73
CA ALA A 107 4.71 6.69 -52.37
C ALA A 107 5.26 6.51 -50.94
N GLY A 108 5.62 7.60 -50.25
CA GLY A 108 6.10 7.60 -48.86
C GLY A 108 7.62 7.41 -48.72
N ALA A 109 8.43 7.88 -49.69
CA ALA A 109 9.89 7.88 -49.57
C ALA A 109 10.37 8.94 -48.54
N ASP A 110 11.39 8.58 -47.77
CA ASP A 110 11.99 9.52 -46.79
C ASP A 110 12.97 10.48 -47.43
N ASP A 111 13.66 10.05 -48.50
CA ASP A 111 14.58 10.89 -49.26
C ASP A 111 14.86 10.34 -50.65
N PHE A 112 15.59 11.13 -51.46
CA PHE A 112 15.95 10.82 -52.86
C PHE A 112 17.43 11.03 -53.10
N LEU A 113 18.01 10.25 -53.99
CA LEU A 113 19.38 10.40 -54.45
C LEU A 113 19.44 10.23 -55.97
N GLN A 114 20.01 11.24 -56.65
CA GLN A 114 20.13 11.21 -58.10
C GLN A 114 21.39 10.49 -58.57
N LYS A 115 21.27 9.70 -59.63
CA LYS A 115 22.41 9.12 -60.35
C LYS A 115 22.97 10.19 -61.35
N PRO A 116 24.31 10.40 -61.43
CA PRO A 116 25.39 9.65 -60.77
C PRO A 116 25.47 10.03 -59.26
N ILE A 117 25.69 9.00 -58.43
CA ILE A 117 25.69 9.13 -56.98
C ILE A 117 26.96 9.88 -56.51
N HIS A 118 26.74 10.97 -55.80
CA HIS A 118 27.83 11.72 -55.15
C HIS A 118 28.03 11.19 -53.72
N GLN A 119 29.20 10.61 -53.43
CA GLN A 119 29.49 10.01 -52.11
C GLN A 119 29.21 10.95 -50.91
N PRO A 120 29.59 12.27 -50.92
CA PRO A 120 29.27 13.14 -49.80
C PRO A 120 27.77 13.30 -49.54
N GLU A 121 26.95 13.36 -50.60
CA GLU A 121 25.48 13.48 -50.50
C GLU A 121 24.85 12.19 -49.95
N LEU A 122 25.21 11.05 -50.51
CA LEU A 122 24.81 9.73 -50.01
C LEU A 122 25.07 9.61 -48.49
N MET A 123 26.27 9.95 -48.04
CA MET A 123 26.67 9.85 -46.66
C MET A 123 25.95 10.79 -45.73
N ALA A 124 25.61 12.01 -46.20
CA ALA A 124 24.84 12.96 -45.42
C ALA A 124 23.41 12.45 -45.18
N ARG A 125 22.75 11.93 -46.23
CA ARG A 125 21.39 11.40 -46.16
C ARG A 125 21.29 10.12 -45.28
N VAL A 126 22.18 9.17 -45.51
CA VAL A 126 22.26 7.95 -44.71
C VAL A 126 22.43 8.27 -43.22
N ARG A 127 23.37 9.14 -42.85
CA ARG A 127 23.58 9.53 -41.46
C ARG A 127 22.38 10.24 -40.85
N SER A 128 21.72 11.13 -41.61
CA SER A 128 20.53 11.86 -41.12
C SER A 128 19.38 10.89 -40.84
N LEU A 129 19.08 9.98 -41.78
CA LEU A 129 17.98 9.04 -41.64
C LEU A 129 18.24 7.99 -40.57
N LEU A 130 19.47 7.47 -40.46
CA LEU A 130 19.82 6.57 -39.36
C LEU A 130 19.71 7.21 -37.98
N ARG A 131 20.05 8.50 -37.87
CA ARG A 131 19.86 9.26 -36.63
C ARG A 131 18.37 9.40 -36.28
N ILE A 132 17.51 9.68 -37.26
CA ILE A 132 16.07 9.78 -37.06
C ILE A 132 15.53 8.43 -36.59
N LYS A 133 15.91 7.34 -37.28
CA LYS A 133 15.51 5.98 -36.89
C LYS A 133 15.95 5.64 -35.46
N SER A 134 17.19 5.91 -35.11
CA SER A 134 17.68 5.61 -33.76
C SER A 134 16.91 6.36 -32.67
N LEU A 135 16.51 7.60 -32.91
CA LEU A 135 15.68 8.38 -31.99
C LEU A 135 14.24 7.83 -31.89
N GLN A 136 13.67 7.40 -33.04
CA GLN A 136 12.34 6.76 -33.04
C GLN A 136 12.35 5.43 -32.29
N ASP A 137 13.37 4.60 -32.51
CA ASP A 137 13.52 3.32 -31.80
C ASP A 137 13.70 3.54 -30.29
N GLU A 138 14.45 4.56 -29.89
CA GLU A 138 14.63 4.93 -28.48
C GLU A 138 13.32 5.40 -27.83
N VAL A 139 12.57 6.27 -28.52
CA VAL A 139 11.24 6.73 -28.01
C VAL A 139 10.29 5.56 -27.86
N ARG A 140 10.27 4.63 -28.83
CA ARG A 140 9.42 3.44 -28.76
C ARG A 140 9.80 2.56 -27.57
N ARG A 141 11.08 2.32 -27.38
CA ARG A 141 11.59 1.53 -26.24
C ARG A 141 11.20 2.17 -24.91
N GLN A 142 11.36 3.50 -24.77
CA GLN A 142 10.97 4.22 -23.56
C GLN A 142 9.46 4.16 -23.31
N ALA A 143 8.64 4.23 -24.36
CA ALA A 143 7.19 4.10 -24.24
C ALA A 143 6.78 2.70 -23.76
N ASP A 144 7.40 1.66 -24.29
CA ASP A 144 7.16 0.27 -23.87
C ASP A 144 7.60 0.03 -22.41
N GLU A 145 8.76 0.54 -22.01
CA GLU A 145 9.24 0.49 -20.63
C GLU A 145 8.27 1.22 -19.68
N LEU A 146 7.83 2.41 -20.05
CA LEU A 146 6.89 3.20 -19.25
C LEU A 146 5.54 2.48 -19.08
N ALA A 147 5.04 1.85 -20.15
CA ALA A 147 3.82 1.05 -20.09
C ALA A 147 3.95 -0.13 -19.11
N GLN A 148 5.09 -0.83 -19.12
CA GLN A 148 5.37 -1.92 -18.17
C GLN A 148 5.47 -1.42 -16.73
N TRP A 149 6.12 -0.27 -16.50
CA TRP A 149 6.22 0.34 -15.18
C TRP A 149 4.85 0.75 -14.63
N ASN A 150 4.00 1.35 -15.48
CA ASN A 150 2.64 1.73 -15.10
C ASN A 150 1.81 0.51 -14.70
N ALA A 151 1.83 -0.57 -15.48
CA ALA A 151 1.11 -1.80 -15.15
C ALA A 151 1.58 -2.40 -13.81
N THR A 152 2.90 -2.39 -13.56
CA THR A 152 3.48 -2.87 -12.30
C THR A 152 3.05 -1.98 -11.11
N LEU A 153 3.04 -0.65 -11.30
CA LEU A 153 2.65 0.30 -10.27
C LEU A 153 1.16 0.16 -9.93
N GLU A 154 0.30 0.03 -10.92
CA GLU A 154 -1.14 -0.19 -10.72
C GLU A 154 -1.41 -1.47 -9.93
N ALA A 155 -0.73 -2.57 -10.25
CA ALA A 155 -0.85 -3.81 -9.50
C ALA A 155 -0.41 -3.66 -8.03
N ARG A 156 0.68 -2.91 -7.77
CA ARG A 156 1.14 -2.61 -6.41
C ARG A 156 0.16 -1.75 -5.63
N VAL A 157 -0.39 -0.71 -6.26
CA VAL A 157 -1.40 0.15 -5.63
C VAL A 157 -2.63 -0.66 -5.24
N GLN A 158 -3.14 -1.52 -6.12
CA GLN A 158 -4.28 -2.38 -5.82
C GLN A 158 -3.99 -3.35 -4.67
N ALA A 159 -2.80 -3.94 -4.62
CA ALA A 159 -2.38 -4.80 -3.52
C ALA A 159 -2.34 -4.04 -2.18
N CYS A 160 -1.75 -2.83 -2.15
CA CYS A 160 -1.72 -1.98 -0.95
C CYS A 160 -3.13 -1.56 -0.50
N VAL A 161 -4.04 -1.21 -1.43
CA VAL A 161 -5.42 -0.87 -1.10
C VAL A 161 -6.14 -2.06 -0.47
N ALA A 162 -6.00 -3.26 -1.04
CA ALA A 162 -6.59 -4.48 -0.49
C ALA A 162 -6.05 -4.81 0.92
N GLU A 163 -4.75 -4.57 1.17
CA GLU A 163 -4.13 -4.72 2.48
C GLU A 163 -4.68 -3.71 3.49
N ILE A 164 -4.78 -2.43 3.12
CA ILE A 164 -5.36 -1.37 3.96
C ILE A 164 -6.83 -1.66 4.29
N GLU A 165 -7.63 -2.11 3.32
CA GLU A 165 -9.02 -2.52 3.55
C GLU A 165 -9.12 -3.75 4.47
N GLY A 166 -8.20 -4.70 4.34
CA GLY A 166 -8.06 -5.85 5.23
C GLY A 166 -7.81 -5.41 6.68
N LEU A 167 -6.84 -4.50 6.88
CA LEU A 167 -6.53 -3.89 8.17
C LEU A 167 -7.69 -3.06 8.74
N GLY A 168 -8.41 -2.33 7.89
CA GLY A 168 -9.60 -1.60 8.28
C GLY A 168 -10.74 -2.49 8.80
N ARG A 169 -10.87 -3.71 8.26
CA ARG A 169 -11.80 -4.72 8.78
C ARG A 169 -11.36 -5.28 10.13
N LEU A 170 -10.07 -5.58 10.29
CA LEU A 170 -9.52 -6.05 11.57
C LEU A 170 -9.72 -5.04 12.71
N LYS A 171 -9.54 -3.75 12.46
CA LYS A 171 -9.78 -2.67 13.44
C LYS A 171 -11.21 -2.60 13.97
N ARG A 172 -12.20 -3.17 13.28
CA ARG A 172 -13.58 -3.24 13.78
C ARG A 172 -13.81 -4.35 14.80
N PHE A 173 -12.95 -5.37 14.83
CA PHE A 173 -13.08 -6.53 15.69
C PHE A 173 -12.05 -6.55 16.82
N PHE A 174 -10.93 -5.85 16.65
CA PHE A 174 -9.87 -5.75 17.65
C PHE A 174 -9.69 -4.30 18.09
N SER A 175 -9.30 -4.10 19.35
CA SER A 175 -8.88 -2.76 19.80
C SER A 175 -7.67 -2.26 18.97
N ALA A 176 -7.53 -0.95 18.86
CA ALA A 176 -6.44 -0.35 18.08
C ALA A 176 -5.03 -0.86 18.46
N PRO A 177 -4.70 -1.06 19.77
CA PRO A 177 -3.44 -1.66 20.18
C PRO A 177 -3.21 -3.07 19.65
N VAL A 178 -4.23 -3.93 19.68
CA VAL A 178 -4.15 -5.33 19.18
C VAL A 178 -3.97 -5.35 17.66
N ALA A 179 -4.75 -4.55 16.92
CA ALA A 179 -4.62 -4.47 15.47
C ALA A 179 -3.23 -3.96 15.05
N GLN A 180 -2.65 -3.01 15.77
CA GLN A 180 -1.30 -2.50 15.52
C GLN A 180 -0.22 -3.55 15.79
N ALA A 181 -0.35 -4.29 16.88
CA ALA A 181 0.61 -5.35 17.24
C ALA A 181 0.56 -6.54 16.25
N ILE A 182 -0.61 -6.93 15.74
CA ILE A 182 -0.75 -7.95 14.69
C ILE A 182 0.04 -7.54 13.44
N VAL A 183 -0.03 -6.26 13.06
CA VAL A 183 0.67 -5.75 11.88
C VAL A 183 2.19 -5.70 12.08
N SER A 184 2.66 -5.31 13.27
CA SER A 184 4.09 -5.10 13.54
C SER A 184 4.84 -6.39 13.90
N GLU A 185 4.23 -7.30 14.65
CA GLU A 185 4.89 -8.49 15.23
C GLU A 185 4.44 -9.81 14.59
N GLY A 186 3.36 -9.77 13.82
CA GLY A 186 2.72 -10.93 13.22
C GLY A 186 1.70 -11.60 14.12
N GLU A 187 0.62 -12.10 13.53
CA GLU A 187 -0.52 -12.70 14.21
C GLU A 187 -0.11 -13.89 15.12
N ALA A 188 0.72 -14.78 14.62
CA ALA A 188 1.12 -15.99 15.34
C ALA A 188 1.90 -15.71 16.63
N THR A 189 2.72 -14.67 16.65
CA THR A 189 3.54 -14.29 17.82
C THR A 189 2.68 -13.63 18.89
N LEU A 190 1.81 -12.71 18.50
CA LEU A 190 0.96 -11.99 19.42
C LEU A 190 -0.10 -12.88 20.08
N LEU A 191 -0.69 -13.80 19.32
CA LEU A 191 -1.77 -14.65 19.79
C LEU A 191 -1.28 -15.84 20.63
N ALA A 192 0.03 -16.13 20.66
CA ALA A 192 0.59 -17.17 21.51
C ALA A 192 0.42 -16.83 22.99
N PRO A 193 -0.01 -17.79 23.84
CA PRO A 193 -0.16 -17.56 25.27
C PRO A 193 1.15 -17.11 25.93
N HIS A 194 1.14 -15.99 26.61
CA HIS A 194 2.29 -15.48 27.35
C HIS A 194 1.87 -14.84 28.67
N ARG A 195 2.79 -14.74 29.61
CA ARG A 195 2.55 -14.21 30.96
C ARG A 195 3.15 -12.81 31.10
N ARG A 196 2.33 -11.84 31.57
CA ARG A 196 2.77 -10.48 31.80
C ARG A 196 2.15 -9.88 33.06
N ASP A 197 2.86 -8.96 33.71
CA ASP A 197 2.32 -8.12 34.80
C ASP A 197 1.50 -6.99 34.16
N ILE A 198 0.19 -6.98 34.39
CA ILE A 198 -0.76 -6.03 33.82
C ILE A 198 -1.48 -5.25 34.91
N CYS A 199 -2.02 -4.12 34.52
CA CYS A 199 -3.06 -3.46 35.28
C CYS A 199 -4.41 -3.68 34.57
N ALA A 200 -5.34 -4.35 35.24
CA ALA A 200 -6.69 -4.60 34.74
C ALA A 200 -7.69 -3.63 35.38
N ALA A 201 -8.54 -3.03 34.55
CA ALA A 201 -9.66 -2.19 34.97
C ALA A 201 -10.98 -2.81 34.49
N PHE A 202 -11.95 -2.90 35.35
CA PHE A 202 -13.31 -3.32 35.01
C PHE A 202 -14.26 -2.15 35.23
N LEU A 203 -15.12 -1.91 34.25
CA LEU A 203 -16.14 -0.86 34.27
C LEU A 203 -17.51 -1.51 34.19
N ASP A 204 -18.52 -0.93 34.89
CA ASP A 204 -19.87 -1.45 34.87
C ASP A 204 -20.87 -0.37 35.28
N LEU A 205 -22.08 -0.40 34.71
CA LEU A 205 -23.13 0.57 35.02
C LEU A 205 -23.97 0.09 36.22
N ARG A 206 -23.95 0.88 37.30
CA ARG A 206 -24.80 0.64 38.45
C ARG A 206 -26.25 0.91 38.09
N GLY A 207 -27.15 0.01 38.46
CA GLY A 207 -28.57 0.10 38.15
C GLY A 207 -28.98 -0.39 36.77
N PHE A 208 -28.03 -0.86 35.95
CA PHE A 208 -28.29 -1.26 34.56
C PHE A 208 -29.26 -2.44 34.46
N THR A 209 -29.11 -3.48 35.28
CA THR A 209 -30.06 -4.63 35.30
C THR A 209 -31.48 -4.18 35.58
N ALA A 210 -31.69 -3.35 36.59
CA ALA A 210 -33.02 -2.81 36.90
C ALA A 210 -33.57 -1.88 35.81
N PHE A 211 -32.67 -1.22 35.06
CA PHE A 211 -33.04 -0.42 33.90
C PHE A 211 -33.52 -1.30 32.76
N THR A 212 -32.74 -2.37 32.37
CA THR A 212 -33.10 -3.27 31.28
C THR A 212 -34.40 -4.01 31.50
N ASP A 213 -34.76 -4.27 32.75
CA ASP A 213 -36.06 -4.92 33.13
C ASP A 213 -37.27 -4.03 32.86
N ARG A 214 -37.09 -2.72 32.71
CA ARG A 214 -38.20 -1.73 32.62
C ARG A 214 -38.18 -0.91 31.35
N ALA A 215 -37.05 -0.79 30.71
CA ALA A 215 -36.88 0.05 29.53
C ALA A 215 -37.18 -0.73 28.23
N GLU A 216 -37.57 -0.01 27.20
CA GLU A 216 -37.71 -0.59 25.87
C GLU A 216 -36.33 -0.95 25.31
N PRO A 217 -36.21 -2.03 24.48
CA PRO A 217 -34.93 -2.47 23.95
C PRO A 217 -34.15 -1.36 23.21
N GLU A 218 -34.83 -0.47 22.53
CA GLU A 218 -34.25 0.65 21.78
C GLU A 218 -33.57 1.65 22.73
N ASP A 219 -34.16 1.90 23.90
CA ASP A 219 -33.60 2.80 24.93
C ASP A 219 -32.33 2.15 25.53
N VAL A 220 -32.37 0.85 25.78
CA VAL A 220 -31.19 0.10 26.26
C VAL A 220 -30.04 0.18 25.28
N MET A 221 -30.30 -0.04 24.00
CA MET A 221 -29.28 0.05 22.96
C MET A 221 -28.75 1.50 22.80
N SER A 222 -29.61 2.50 22.94
CA SER A 222 -29.21 3.91 22.89
C SER A 222 -28.27 4.26 24.03
N VAL A 223 -28.62 3.88 25.27
CA VAL A 223 -27.77 4.10 26.46
C VAL A 223 -26.43 3.41 26.33
N LEU A 224 -26.38 2.16 25.86
CA LEU A 224 -25.13 1.43 25.62
C LEU A 224 -24.28 2.08 24.54
N ALA A 225 -24.89 2.54 23.44
CA ALA A 225 -24.16 3.22 22.36
C ALA A 225 -23.57 4.55 22.86
N GLU A 226 -24.31 5.33 23.62
CA GLU A 226 -23.82 6.59 24.24
C GLU A 226 -22.70 6.30 25.25
N PHE A 227 -22.85 5.26 26.09
CA PHE A 227 -21.83 4.85 27.07
C PHE A 227 -20.53 4.45 26.39
N HIS A 228 -20.61 3.50 25.47
CA HIS A 228 -19.41 3.04 24.74
C HIS A 228 -18.79 4.13 23.89
N GLY A 229 -19.63 4.98 23.25
CA GLY A 229 -19.17 6.13 22.45
C GLY A 229 -18.42 7.18 23.28
N ALA A 230 -18.79 7.35 24.55
CA ALA A 230 -18.10 8.27 25.46
C ALA A 230 -16.84 7.65 26.11
N MET A 231 -16.88 6.35 26.44
CA MET A 231 -15.77 5.69 27.12
C MET A 231 -14.66 5.21 26.17
N GLY A 232 -14.99 4.81 24.95
CA GLY A 232 -14.04 4.30 23.97
C GLY A 232 -12.88 5.26 23.69
N PRO A 233 -13.11 6.53 23.33
CA PRO A 233 -12.03 7.50 23.12
C PRO A 233 -11.10 7.69 24.32
N LEU A 234 -11.62 7.55 25.56
CA LEU A 234 -10.81 7.63 26.77
C LEU A 234 -9.93 6.39 26.97
N ILE A 235 -10.44 5.21 26.59
CA ILE A 235 -9.63 3.98 26.60
C ILE A 235 -8.47 4.11 25.62
N ASP A 236 -8.74 4.55 24.39
CA ASP A 236 -7.74 4.72 23.35
C ASP A 236 -6.70 5.80 23.73
N ALA A 237 -7.12 6.94 24.28
CA ALA A 237 -6.23 8.02 24.70
C ALA A 237 -5.26 7.59 25.79
N HIS A 238 -5.65 6.62 26.63
CA HIS A 238 -4.80 6.08 27.69
C HIS A 238 -4.16 4.73 27.33
N ARG A 239 -4.23 4.32 26.03
CA ARG A 239 -3.59 3.10 25.52
C ARG A 239 -4.11 1.81 26.16
N GLY A 240 -5.37 1.80 26.57
CA GLY A 240 -6.02 0.63 27.12
C GLY A 240 -6.38 -0.38 26.03
N THR A 241 -6.28 -1.67 26.35
CA THR A 241 -6.68 -2.77 25.46
C THR A 241 -8.01 -3.34 25.92
N VAL A 242 -8.98 -3.39 25.01
CA VAL A 242 -10.31 -3.98 25.25
C VAL A 242 -10.40 -5.30 24.51
N PRO A 243 -10.60 -6.45 25.22
CA PRO A 243 -10.81 -7.74 24.57
C PRO A 243 -12.13 -7.81 23.79
N HIS A 244 -13.21 -7.48 24.49
CA HIS A 244 -14.58 -7.45 23.95
C HIS A 244 -15.50 -6.63 24.88
N PHE A 245 -16.65 -6.25 24.39
CA PHE A 245 -17.70 -5.61 25.16
C PHE A 245 -18.72 -6.67 25.63
N ALA A 246 -19.07 -6.68 26.89
CA ALA A 246 -20.05 -7.61 27.47
C ALA A 246 -21.24 -6.82 28.06
N GLY A 247 -22.08 -6.30 27.19
CA GLY A 247 -23.19 -5.42 27.61
C GLY A 247 -22.66 -4.08 28.15
N ASP A 248 -23.01 -3.77 29.40
CA ASP A 248 -22.54 -2.61 30.16
C ASP A 248 -21.19 -2.84 30.85
N GLY A 249 -20.72 -4.09 30.92
CA GLY A 249 -19.43 -4.45 31.51
C GLY A 249 -18.30 -4.35 30.47
N VAL A 250 -17.22 -3.64 30.79
CA VAL A 250 -16.04 -3.49 29.95
C VAL A 250 -14.80 -3.85 30.73
N LEU A 251 -14.03 -4.82 30.21
CA LEU A 251 -12.68 -5.09 30.69
C LEU A 251 -11.70 -4.27 29.85
N VAL A 252 -10.79 -3.58 30.53
CA VAL A 252 -9.66 -2.86 29.92
C VAL A 252 -8.40 -3.33 30.63
N PHE A 253 -7.34 -3.62 29.91
CA PHE A 253 -6.05 -3.91 30.52
C PHE A 253 -4.92 -3.10 29.86
N PHE A 254 -3.82 -2.90 30.60
CA PHE A 254 -2.69 -2.06 30.25
C PHE A 254 -1.40 -2.84 30.34
N ASN A 255 -0.39 -2.45 29.58
CA ASN A 255 0.91 -3.07 29.44
C ASN A 255 0.95 -4.26 28.49
N ASP A 256 -0.11 -4.50 27.72
CA ASP A 256 -0.18 -5.53 26.70
C ASP A 256 -1.29 -5.25 25.68
N PRO A 257 -1.11 -5.44 24.37
CA PRO A 257 0.11 -5.81 23.68
C PRO A 257 1.15 -4.68 23.66
N LEU A 258 0.70 -3.43 23.81
CA LEU A 258 1.60 -2.29 23.87
C LEU A 258 2.21 -2.14 25.28
N PRO A 259 3.54 -2.16 25.41
CA PRO A 259 4.20 -1.92 26.70
C PRO A 259 3.85 -0.54 27.24
N SER A 260 3.66 -0.45 28.56
CA SER A 260 3.50 0.80 29.32
C SER A 260 4.52 0.85 30.45
N GLU A 261 5.14 2.00 30.63
CA GLU A 261 6.06 2.25 31.77
C GLU A 261 5.29 2.41 33.08
N ASP A 262 4.02 2.81 32.99
CA ASP A 262 3.16 3.11 34.14
C ASP A 262 1.72 2.59 33.93
N PRO A 263 1.51 1.28 33.84
CA PRO A 263 0.18 0.71 33.54
C PRO A 263 -0.88 1.04 34.60
N CYS A 264 -0.50 1.18 35.87
CA CYS A 264 -1.46 1.57 36.91
C CYS A 264 -1.82 3.06 36.84
N GLY A 265 -0.87 3.93 36.52
CA GLY A 265 -1.11 5.34 36.31
C GLY A 265 -1.99 5.60 35.09
N ASP A 266 -1.79 4.84 34.00
CA ASP A 266 -2.65 4.92 32.80
C ASP A 266 -4.09 4.51 33.15
N ALA A 267 -4.28 3.40 33.86
CA ALA A 267 -5.56 2.93 34.33
C ALA A 267 -6.25 3.94 35.26
N ALA A 268 -5.49 4.52 36.19
CA ALA A 268 -6.04 5.53 37.14
C ALA A 268 -6.45 6.81 36.43
N ARG A 269 -5.63 7.35 35.52
CA ARG A 269 -5.97 8.53 34.73
C ARG A 269 -7.20 8.30 33.86
N MET A 270 -7.28 7.15 33.19
CA MET A 270 -8.44 6.73 32.42
C MET A 270 -9.70 6.71 33.31
N ALA A 271 -9.62 6.04 34.45
CA ALA A 271 -10.77 5.89 35.35
C ALA A 271 -11.29 7.24 35.87
N LEU A 272 -10.41 8.16 36.28
CA LEU A 272 -10.79 9.51 36.73
C LEU A 272 -11.40 10.31 35.58
N ALA A 273 -10.82 10.31 34.40
CA ALA A 273 -11.37 10.95 33.21
C ALA A 273 -12.77 10.38 32.87
N MET A 274 -12.96 9.07 32.97
CA MET A 274 -14.24 8.41 32.75
C MET A 274 -15.30 8.85 33.76
N GLN A 275 -14.95 8.91 35.05
CA GLN A 275 -15.87 9.39 36.05
C GLN A 275 -16.32 10.85 35.77
N GLU A 276 -15.40 11.70 35.36
CA GLU A 276 -15.71 13.11 35.02
C GLU A 276 -16.61 13.18 33.78
N HIS A 277 -16.29 12.47 32.71
CA HIS A 277 -17.09 12.44 31.48
C HIS A 277 -18.46 11.75 31.66
N PHE A 278 -18.58 10.87 32.65
CA PHE A 278 -19.83 10.19 32.95
C PHE A 278 -20.87 11.11 33.62
N VAL A 279 -20.45 12.17 34.37
CA VAL A 279 -21.37 13.08 35.07
C VAL A 279 -22.44 13.68 34.17
N PRO A 280 -22.13 14.28 33.02
CA PRO A 280 -23.15 14.82 32.11
C PRO A 280 -24.05 13.75 31.50
N LEU A 281 -23.55 12.54 31.25
CA LEU A 281 -24.33 11.42 30.76
C LEU A 281 -25.36 10.98 31.81
N ALA A 282 -24.92 10.73 33.02
CA ALA A 282 -25.80 10.38 34.14
C ALA A 282 -26.89 11.43 34.37
N ALA A 283 -26.54 12.74 34.33
CA ALA A 283 -27.48 13.81 34.46
C ALA A 283 -28.56 13.82 33.35
N ARG A 284 -28.19 13.49 32.12
CA ARG A 284 -29.10 13.39 30.97
C ARG A 284 -30.02 12.18 31.12
N TRP A 285 -29.50 11.03 31.44
CA TRP A 285 -30.28 9.79 31.62
C TRP A 285 -31.23 9.88 32.81
N ARG A 286 -30.82 10.53 33.89
CA ARG A 286 -31.74 10.79 35.06
C ARG A 286 -32.96 11.62 34.67
N LYS A 287 -32.83 12.59 33.76
CA LYS A 287 -33.96 13.35 33.21
C LYS A 287 -34.92 12.48 32.40
N LEU A 288 -34.43 11.40 31.83
CA LEU A 288 -35.20 10.37 31.10
C LEU A 288 -35.78 9.29 32.04
N GLY A 289 -35.53 9.39 33.36
CA GLY A 289 -35.99 8.41 34.35
C GLY A 289 -35.02 7.24 34.62
N HIS A 290 -33.80 7.33 34.06
CA HIS A 290 -32.79 6.24 34.19
C HIS A 290 -31.70 6.68 35.19
N ASP A 291 -31.70 6.14 36.39
CA ASP A 291 -30.70 6.44 37.42
C ASP A 291 -29.54 5.43 37.34
N LEU A 292 -28.56 5.76 36.49
CA LEU A 292 -27.40 4.95 36.24
C LEU A 292 -26.13 5.61 36.80
N GLY A 293 -25.21 4.82 37.33
CA GLY A 293 -23.93 5.25 37.87
C GLY A 293 -22.77 4.41 37.30
N LEU A 294 -21.57 4.98 37.25
CA LEU A 294 -20.39 4.27 36.80
C LEU A 294 -19.56 3.75 37.98
N GLY A 295 -19.40 2.42 38.09
CA GLY A 295 -18.47 1.80 39.02
C GLY A 295 -17.22 1.29 38.30
N ILE A 296 -16.03 1.49 38.89
CA ILE A 296 -14.76 1.04 38.30
C ILE A 296 -13.94 0.28 39.36
N GLY A 297 -13.37 -0.88 38.94
CA GLY A 297 -12.44 -1.64 39.78
C GLY A 297 -11.10 -1.84 39.06
N ILE A 298 -9.99 -1.54 39.72
CA ILE A 298 -8.64 -1.65 39.17
C ILE A 298 -7.80 -2.59 40.02
N ALA A 299 -7.08 -3.52 39.38
CA ALA A 299 -6.16 -4.42 40.07
C ALA A 299 -4.88 -4.64 39.26
N ARG A 300 -3.75 -4.85 39.96
CA ARG A 300 -2.45 -5.16 39.36
C ARG A 300 -2.01 -6.57 39.66
N GLY A 301 -1.50 -7.28 38.65
CA GLY A 301 -0.92 -8.61 38.81
C GLY A 301 -0.61 -9.30 37.53
N TYR A 302 -0.12 -10.53 37.66
CA TYR A 302 0.17 -11.36 36.49
C TYR A 302 -1.10 -11.97 35.89
N ALA A 303 -1.20 -11.91 34.57
CA ALA A 303 -2.20 -12.64 33.78
C ALA A 303 -1.50 -13.42 32.66
N THR A 304 -2.17 -14.42 32.14
CA THR A 304 -1.85 -15.06 30.87
C THR A 304 -2.67 -14.38 29.79
N LEU A 305 -1.99 -13.84 28.78
CA LEU A 305 -2.59 -13.15 27.66
C LEU A 305 -2.42 -13.96 26.37
N GLY A 306 -3.28 -13.74 25.41
CA GLY A 306 -3.25 -14.43 24.12
C GLY A 306 -4.63 -14.63 23.54
N ALA A 307 -4.70 -15.46 22.49
CA ALA A 307 -5.96 -15.83 21.86
C ALA A 307 -6.81 -16.73 22.75
N VAL A 308 -8.06 -16.34 22.95
CA VAL A 308 -9.07 -17.13 23.68
C VAL A 308 -10.25 -17.34 22.76
N GLY A 309 -10.60 -18.58 22.45
CA GLY A 309 -11.72 -18.88 21.57
C GLY A 309 -11.53 -20.21 20.83
N TYR A 310 -12.14 -20.32 19.65
CA TYR A 310 -12.09 -21.50 18.79
C TYR A 310 -11.80 -21.09 17.34
N ALA A 311 -11.48 -22.08 16.48
CA ALA A 311 -11.20 -21.84 15.07
C ALA A 311 -12.31 -21.02 14.39
N GLY A 312 -11.96 -19.83 13.90
CA GLY A 312 -12.87 -18.91 13.25
C GLY A 312 -13.41 -17.77 14.15
N ARG A 313 -13.24 -17.84 15.50
CA ARG A 313 -13.59 -16.75 16.42
C ARG A 313 -12.68 -16.78 17.65
N VAL A 314 -11.76 -15.85 17.68
CA VAL A 314 -10.82 -15.65 18.79
C VAL A 314 -10.83 -14.19 19.23
N ASP A 315 -10.78 -13.98 20.55
CA ASP A 315 -10.59 -12.68 21.16
C ASP A 315 -9.19 -12.64 21.78
N TYR A 316 -8.51 -11.51 21.70
CA TYR A 316 -7.29 -11.28 22.44
C TYR A 316 -7.63 -10.88 23.87
N SER A 317 -7.34 -11.74 24.84
CA SER A 317 -7.81 -11.53 26.20
C SER A 317 -6.77 -11.89 27.27
N ALA A 318 -7.03 -11.42 28.49
CA ALA A 318 -6.24 -11.68 29.67
C ALA A 318 -7.00 -12.63 30.62
N ILE A 319 -6.35 -13.72 31.05
CA ILE A 319 -6.90 -14.68 32.00
C ILE A 319 -6.01 -14.69 33.25
N GLY A 320 -6.62 -14.47 34.42
CA GLY A 320 -5.89 -14.49 35.69
C GLY A 320 -6.70 -13.99 36.87
N SER A 321 -6.20 -14.23 38.10
CA SER A 321 -6.81 -13.75 39.32
C SER A 321 -6.90 -12.21 39.37
N VAL A 322 -6.01 -11.49 38.70
CA VAL A 322 -6.01 -10.03 38.63
C VAL A 322 -7.24 -9.51 37.89
N VAL A 323 -7.68 -10.16 36.81
CA VAL A 323 -8.88 -9.81 36.06
C VAL A 323 -10.12 -10.04 36.92
N ASN A 324 -10.20 -11.21 37.59
CA ASN A 324 -11.30 -11.51 38.52
C ASN A 324 -11.32 -10.52 39.68
N LEU A 325 -10.17 -10.11 40.21
CA LEU A 325 -10.10 -9.13 41.29
C LEU A 325 -10.62 -7.76 40.84
N ALA A 326 -10.21 -7.27 39.69
CA ALA A 326 -10.72 -6.02 39.12
C ALA A 326 -12.26 -6.06 38.95
N ALA A 327 -12.80 -7.17 38.42
CA ALA A 327 -14.24 -7.36 38.27
C ALA A 327 -14.98 -7.37 39.62
N ARG A 328 -14.42 -8.01 40.67
CA ARG A 328 -15.01 -8.02 42.01
C ARG A 328 -14.96 -6.62 42.67
N LEU A 329 -13.84 -5.92 42.58
CA LEU A 329 -13.73 -4.54 43.06
C LEU A 329 -14.73 -3.61 42.34
N CYS A 330 -14.87 -3.78 41.02
CA CYS A 330 -15.89 -3.07 40.28
C CYS A 330 -17.28 -3.37 40.85
N GLY A 331 -17.62 -4.64 41.12
CA GLY A 331 -18.90 -5.04 41.67
C GLY A 331 -19.24 -4.33 43.04
N GLU A 332 -18.24 -4.06 43.86
CA GLU A 332 -18.36 -3.38 45.14
C GLU A 332 -18.33 -1.84 45.03
N ALA A 333 -17.83 -1.31 43.92
CA ALA A 333 -17.79 0.14 43.73
C ALA A 333 -19.18 0.72 43.55
N LYS A 334 -19.45 1.82 44.24
CA LYS A 334 -20.71 2.60 44.10
C LYS A 334 -20.67 3.42 42.81
N GLY A 335 -21.82 3.94 42.39
CA GLY A 335 -21.86 4.91 41.29
C GLY A 335 -20.96 6.12 41.57
N GLY A 336 -20.08 6.49 40.66
CA GLY A 336 -19.08 7.54 40.84
C GLY A 336 -17.81 7.11 41.58
N GLN A 337 -17.67 5.83 41.95
CA GLN A 337 -16.53 5.32 42.72
C GLN A 337 -15.60 4.47 41.89
N THR A 338 -14.30 4.65 42.12
CA THR A 338 -13.24 3.78 41.58
C THR A 338 -12.49 3.11 42.73
N LEU A 339 -12.46 1.78 42.74
CA LEU A 339 -11.75 0.99 43.74
C LEU A 339 -10.48 0.38 43.15
N VAL A 340 -9.41 0.40 43.95
CA VAL A 340 -8.12 -0.22 43.55
C VAL A 340 -7.65 -1.24 44.57
N ASP A 341 -6.96 -2.29 44.12
CA ASP A 341 -6.35 -3.28 44.99
C ASP A 341 -5.06 -2.75 45.64
N ARG A 342 -4.52 -3.49 46.63
CA ARG A 342 -3.31 -3.09 47.36
C ARG A 342 -2.09 -2.89 46.46
N LYS A 343 -1.92 -3.71 45.41
CA LYS A 343 -0.74 -3.61 44.53
C LYS A 343 -0.85 -2.40 43.61
N ALA A 344 -2.05 -2.11 43.05
CA ALA A 344 -2.28 -0.92 42.28
C ALA A 344 -2.17 0.32 43.18
N ALA A 345 -2.72 0.30 44.39
CA ALA A 345 -2.60 1.38 45.36
C ALA A 345 -1.17 1.76 45.65
N ALA A 346 -0.28 0.77 45.94
CA ALA A 346 1.15 1.00 46.16
C ALA A 346 1.87 1.64 44.96
N ALA A 347 1.43 1.39 43.75
CA ALA A 347 1.97 2.03 42.54
C ALA A 347 1.43 3.47 42.31
N LEU A 348 0.35 3.83 42.96
CA LEU A 348 -0.39 5.08 42.73
C LEU A 348 -0.20 6.11 43.88
N GLU A 349 0.25 5.68 45.09
CA GLU A 349 0.21 6.46 46.32
C GLU A 349 0.94 7.82 46.26
N GLU A 350 2.02 7.92 45.47
CA GLU A 350 2.76 9.16 45.32
C GLU A 350 2.03 10.21 44.45
N ARG A 351 1.13 9.79 43.58
CA ARG A 351 0.54 10.63 42.51
C ARG A 351 -0.95 10.87 42.64
N PHE A 352 -1.66 9.98 43.31
CA PHE A 352 -3.11 10.03 43.44
C PHE A 352 -3.53 10.06 44.88
N ALA A 353 -4.73 10.55 45.16
CA ALA A 353 -5.35 10.43 46.50
C ALA A 353 -5.94 9.04 46.64
N LEU A 354 -5.58 8.36 47.71
CA LEU A 354 -6.07 7.03 48.03
C LEU A 354 -6.71 7.04 49.43
N GLU A 355 -7.95 6.62 49.50
CA GLU A 355 -8.69 6.47 50.74
C GLU A 355 -8.78 4.97 51.10
N ALA A 356 -8.19 4.56 52.18
CA ALA A 356 -8.26 3.20 52.66
C ALA A 356 -9.71 2.84 53.10
N LEU A 357 -10.24 1.74 52.56
CA LEU A 357 -11.57 1.24 52.94
C LEU A 357 -11.41 0.03 53.90
N ALA A 358 -12.50 -0.28 54.57
CA ALA A 358 -12.59 -1.54 55.30
C ALA A 358 -12.33 -2.74 54.36
N PRO A 359 -11.57 -3.77 54.75
CA PRO A 359 -11.32 -4.92 53.91
C PRO A 359 -12.63 -5.55 53.40
N LEU A 360 -12.69 -5.81 52.08
CA LEU A 360 -13.88 -6.29 51.39
C LEU A 360 -13.89 -7.82 51.35
N THR A 361 -15.02 -8.43 51.66
CA THR A 361 -15.23 -9.86 51.47
C THR A 361 -15.75 -10.13 50.04
N LEU A 362 -14.85 -10.52 49.14
CA LEU A 362 -15.17 -10.71 47.72
C LEU A 362 -15.48 -12.15 47.38
N LYS A 363 -16.51 -12.38 46.59
CA LYS A 363 -16.91 -13.75 46.17
C LYS A 363 -15.75 -14.41 45.40
N GLY A 364 -15.35 -15.60 45.88
CA GLY A 364 -14.25 -16.38 45.28
C GLY A 364 -12.86 -16.06 45.86
N PHE A 365 -12.77 -15.20 46.89
CA PHE A 365 -11.56 -14.93 47.64
C PHE A 365 -11.73 -15.39 49.08
N GLU A 366 -10.83 -16.23 49.55
CA GLU A 366 -10.92 -16.83 50.91
C GLU A 366 -10.67 -15.80 52.03
N LYS A 367 -9.86 -14.81 51.75
CA LYS A 367 -9.49 -13.77 52.73
C LYS A 367 -10.04 -12.41 52.30
N PRO A 368 -10.43 -11.57 53.26
CA PRO A 368 -10.79 -10.20 52.97
C PRO A 368 -9.68 -9.45 52.20
N VAL A 369 -10.05 -8.72 51.17
CA VAL A 369 -9.14 -7.99 50.28
C VAL A 369 -9.09 -6.54 50.71
N ALA A 370 -7.87 -5.99 50.88
CA ALA A 370 -7.69 -4.58 51.14
C ALA A 370 -8.00 -3.79 49.84
N ALA A 371 -8.88 -2.82 49.93
CA ALA A 371 -9.29 -1.96 48.82
C ALA A 371 -9.13 -0.49 49.19
N PHE A 372 -8.91 0.34 48.19
CA PHE A 372 -8.74 1.77 48.35
C PHE A 372 -9.61 2.50 47.34
N GLY A 373 -10.26 3.57 47.75
CA GLY A 373 -10.95 4.53 46.89
C GLY A 373 -9.92 5.41 46.17
N LEU A 374 -10.01 5.51 44.86
CA LEU A 374 -9.15 6.38 44.03
C LEU A 374 -9.80 7.74 43.85
N GLY A 375 -9.07 8.81 44.12
CA GLY A 375 -9.45 10.19 43.88
C GLY A 375 -8.34 11.03 43.29
N GLN A 376 -8.67 12.22 42.85
CA GLN A 376 -7.69 13.23 42.45
C GLN A 376 -7.00 13.78 43.69
N ARG A 377 -5.69 13.97 43.65
CA ARG A 377 -4.97 14.67 44.67
C ARG A 377 -5.36 16.17 44.58
N PRO A 378 -5.80 16.81 45.66
CA PRO A 378 -5.98 18.26 45.63
C PRO A 378 -4.61 18.88 45.29
N GLY A 379 -4.61 19.74 44.25
CA GLY A 379 -3.40 20.45 43.79
C GLY A 379 -2.82 21.41 44.83
#